data_ce29b05fc98212b95a167f2787181b15
#
_entry.id   ce29b05fc98212b95a167f2787181b15
#
_cell.length_a   1.000
_cell.length_b   1.000
_cell.length_c   1.000
_cell.angle_alpha   90.00
_cell.angle_beta   90.00
_cell.angle_gamma   90.00
#
_symmetry.space_group_name_H-M   'P 1'
#
loop_
_entity.id
_entity.type
_entity.pdbx_description
1 polymer ?
#
loop_
_entity_poly.entity_id
_entity_poly.type
_entity_poly.pdbx_seq_one_letter_code
_entity_poly.pdbx_strand_id
1 'polypeptide(L)'
;MSVILGIDLGTSSVKAMLLDSVKGVISVETGPYEVSIPFEGYAEQNPETWWLETKQVLGRLRDKNEQEFNEIQAVGFSGQMHGIVVADCEGKPLRPAILWLDQRSRKELESINSVLDFREMGEIFRNRAFTGFAFPSLMWLKEHEPEVLLKAGVVLMPKDYIRFRMTGNLASDVTDASATALFDTAKRDWAFGIIKKFGLPEEIFPVCKESMEVAGTVTRQCHEECGLKEGIPVVYGSGDQMAQSIGNGVFREGEVISNIGTGGQISAYIKEAKYDRELRTHTFCHALDKAYTIYGATLCSGMSLNWLKNKVLGIEDFNSMSHMAQEIDPGCRGLIFLPYLSGERTPHMNPSAKGMFFGLSLCQDRRYLTRAVMEGVTFSLRDSLTIFEELGIQCETVIASGGGSHSDVWLQIQADVFNKKVKVCEVDEQACLGACILAGTGCGIFNSIEEAAHRFVSFREKVYEPIPEHVGLYEKQYRVFRELYVANERFMI
;
A
#
# COMPACT_ATOMS: atom_id res chain seq x y z
N MET A 1 -16.66 -27.17 -7.89
CA MET A 1 -16.71 -25.72 -8.05
C MET A 1 -16.45 -25.15 -6.66
N SER A 2 -15.41 -24.36 -6.46
CA SER A 2 -15.06 -23.83 -5.13
C SER A 2 -15.16 -22.32 -5.19
N VAL A 3 -15.86 -21.71 -4.24
CA VAL A 3 -15.95 -20.25 -4.11
C VAL A 3 -15.00 -19.80 -2.99
N ILE A 4 -14.31 -18.70 -3.21
CA ILE A 4 -13.36 -18.10 -2.29
C ILE A 4 -13.84 -16.71 -1.97
N LEU A 5 -13.79 -16.32 -0.69
CA LEU A 5 -14.09 -14.98 -0.21
C LEU A 5 -12.80 -14.23 0.07
N GLY A 6 -12.58 -13.11 -0.60
CA GLY A 6 -11.51 -12.15 -0.30
C GLY A 6 -12.08 -10.90 0.33
N ILE A 7 -11.50 -10.44 1.45
CA ILE A 7 -11.91 -9.23 2.16
C ILE A 7 -10.73 -8.28 2.21
N ASP A 8 -10.96 -7.03 1.78
CA ASP A 8 -9.98 -5.95 1.86
C ASP A 8 -10.47 -4.84 2.77
N LEU A 9 -9.79 -4.65 3.90
CA LEU A 9 -10.08 -3.61 4.88
C LEU A 9 -9.25 -2.36 4.57
N GLY A 10 -9.73 -1.49 3.69
CA GLY A 10 -9.07 -0.23 3.36
C GLY A 10 -9.28 0.86 4.42
N THR A 11 -8.75 2.05 4.17
CA THR A 11 -8.86 3.19 5.10
C THR A 11 -10.25 3.82 5.12
N SER A 12 -10.95 3.83 3.99
CA SER A 12 -12.27 4.49 3.83
C SER A 12 -13.41 3.52 3.53
N SER A 13 -13.12 2.25 3.35
CA SER A 13 -14.13 1.23 3.05
C SER A 13 -13.61 -0.17 3.28
N VAL A 14 -14.49 -1.10 3.59
CA VAL A 14 -14.24 -2.53 3.43
C VAL A 14 -14.85 -2.99 2.11
N LYS A 15 -14.11 -3.86 1.41
CA LYS A 15 -14.55 -4.52 0.20
C LYS A 15 -14.53 -6.02 0.39
N ALA A 16 -15.46 -6.72 -0.23
CA ALA A 16 -15.46 -8.17 -0.25
C ALA A 16 -15.79 -8.69 -1.65
N MET A 17 -15.05 -9.70 -2.09
CA MET A 17 -15.12 -10.32 -3.41
C MET A 17 -15.43 -11.81 -3.27
N LEU A 18 -16.37 -12.30 -4.07
CA LEU A 18 -16.58 -13.72 -4.32
C LEU A 18 -15.83 -14.09 -5.62
N LEU A 19 -14.94 -15.06 -5.52
CA LEU A 19 -14.17 -15.62 -6.64
C LEU A 19 -14.55 -17.08 -6.83
N ASP A 20 -15.08 -17.44 -8.00
CA ASP A 20 -15.21 -18.83 -8.44
C ASP A 20 -13.86 -19.35 -8.94
N SER A 21 -13.43 -20.51 -8.43
CA SER A 21 -12.13 -21.10 -8.76
C SER A 21 -11.94 -21.45 -10.26
N VAL A 22 -12.99 -21.37 -11.07
CA VAL A 22 -12.96 -21.66 -12.51
C VAL A 22 -13.41 -20.47 -13.36
N LYS A 23 -14.50 -19.80 -12.97
CA LYS A 23 -15.13 -18.73 -13.76
C LYS A 23 -14.57 -17.33 -13.52
N GLY A 24 -13.85 -17.11 -12.40
CA GLY A 24 -13.33 -15.80 -12.01
C GLY A 24 -14.24 -15.04 -11.05
N VAL A 25 -14.13 -13.71 -11.05
CA VAL A 25 -14.86 -12.83 -10.13
C VAL A 25 -16.37 -12.94 -10.37
N ILE A 26 -17.11 -13.27 -9.32
CA ILE A 26 -18.58 -13.36 -9.34
C ILE A 26 -19.20 -12.01 -8.99
N SER A 27 -18.76 -11.44 -7.87
CA SER A 27 -19.36 -10.21 -7.33
C SER A 27 -18.38 -9.51 -6.39
N VAL A 28 -18.49 -8.19 -6.31
CA VAL A 28 -17.77 -7.35 -5.35
C VAL A 28 -18.76 -6.42 -4.68
N GLU A 29 -18.65 -6.29 -3.37
CA GLU A 29 -19.44 -5.33 -2.59
C GLU A 29 -18.52 -4.43 -1.76
N THR A 30 -18.97 -3.20 -1.54
CA THR A 30 -18.18 -2.17 -0.81
C THR A 30 -19.03 -1.55 0.28
N GLY A 31 -18.46 -1.40 1.49
CA GLY A 31 -19.07 -0.70 2.63
C GLY A 31 -18.18 0.47 3.08
N PRO A 32 -18.61 1.72 2.91
CA PRO A 32 -17.82 2.89 3.28
C PRO A 32 -17.90 3.18 4.78
N TYR A 33 -16.84 3.80 5.31
CA TYR A 33 -16.76 4.36 6.66
C TYR A 33 -15.82 5.55 6.71
N GLU A 34 -15.95 6.35 7.74
CA GLU A 34 -15.19 7.58 7.87
C GLU A 34 -13.97 7.42 8.79
N VAL A 35 -12.97 8.27 8.57
CA VAL A 35 -11.85 8.48 9.51
C VAL A 35 -12.24 9.58 10.47
N SER A 36 -12.14 9.32 11.78
CA SER A 36 -12.32 10.31 12.83
C SER A 36 -11.03 11.12 13.01
N ILE A 37 -11.19 12.44 13.05
CA ILE A 37 -10.10 13.40 13.32
C ILE A 37 -10.46 14.19 14.57
N PRO A 38 -10.30 13.57 15.78
CA PRO A 38 -10.71 14.23 17.03
C PRO A 38 -9.90 15.49 17.34
N PHE A 39 -8.64 15.56 16.88
CA PHE A 39 -7.76 16.71 17.02
C PHE A 39 -6.90 16.85 15.75
N GLU A 40 -6.30 18.01 15.55
CA GLU A 40 -5.36 18.22 14.43
C GLU A 40 -4.20 17.20 14.49
N GLY A 41 -3.96 16.51 13.39
CA GLY A 41 -2.92 15.48 13.29
C GLY A 41 -3.33 14.10 13.82
N TYR A 42 -4.51 13.94 14.40
CA TYR A 42 -5.02 12.63 14.83
C TYR A 42 -5.82 11.97 13.71
N ALA A 43 -5.71 10.65 13.60
CA ALA A 43 -6.52 9.86 12.66
C ALA A 43 -6.86 8.53 13.31
N GLU A 44 -8.14 8.33 13.60
CA GLU A 44 -8.65 7.19 14.37
C GLU A 44 -9.87 6.54 13.71
N GLN A 45 -10.07 5.26 13.99
CA GLN A 45 -11.30 4.55 13.64
C GLN A 45 -11.69 3.59 14.77
N ASN A 46 -13.01 3.42 14.98
CA ASN A 46 -13.50 2.39 15.89
C ASN A 46 -13.46 1.02 15.18
N PRO A 47 -12.71 0.02 15.69
CA PRO A 47 -12.65 -1.31 15.06
C PRO A 47 -14.03 -2.00 14.94
N GLU A 48 -14.97 -1.70 15.84
CA GLU A 48 -16.34 -2.23 15.75
C GLU A 48 -17.09 -1.71 14.51
N THR A 49 -16.76 -0.50 14.04
CA THR A 49 -17.33 0.02 12.78
C THR A 49 -16.89 -0.84 11.59
N TRP A 50 -15.61 -1.26 11.54
CA TRP A 50 -15.12 -2.14 10.49
C TRP A 50 -15.86 -3.49 10.50
N TRP A 51 -16.07 -4.05 11.69
CA TRP A 51 -16.80 -5.32 11.83
C TRP A 51 -18.26 -5.17 11.39
N LEU A 52 -18.92 -4.09 11.80
CA LEU A 52 -20.30 -3.81 11.40
C LEU A 52 -20.44 -3.69 9.88
N GLU A 53 -19.59 -2.91 9.24
CA GLU A 53 -19.61 -2.75 7.77
C GLU A 53 -19.24 -4.04 7.05
N THR A 54 -18.30 -4.84 7.60
CA THR A 54 -17.98 -6.17 7.05
C THR A 54 -19.21 -7.06 7.05
N LYS A 55 -19.98 -7.08 8.14
CA LYS A 55 -21.24 -7.85 8.21
C LYS A 55 -22.26 -7.38 7.16
N GLN A 56 -22.39 -6.07 6.97
CA GLN A 56 -23.31 -5.52 5.97
C GLN A 56 -22.88 -5.87 4.53
N VAL A 57 -21.58 -5.78 4.24
CA VAL A 57 -21.02 -6.16 2.94
C VAL A 57 -21.26 -7.65 2.65
N LEU A 58 -21.01 -8.52 3.63
CA LEU A 58 -21.26 -9.96 3.51
C LEU A 58 -22.76 -10.27 3.35
N GLY A 59 -23.62 -9.53 4.05
CA GLY A 59 -25.06 -9.63 3.88
C GLY A 59 -25.49 -9.31 2.45
N ARG A 60 -24.98 -8.20 1.87
CA ARG A 60 -25.28 -7.82 0.48
C ARG A 60 -24.75 -8.85 -0.54
N LEU A 61 -23.55 -9.40 -0.32
CA LEU A 61 -23.02 -10.48 -1.16
C LEU A 61 -23.89 -11.72 -1.12
N ARG A 62 -24.34 -12.13 0.07
CA ARG A 62 -25.23 -13.28 0.25
C ARG A 62 -26.57 -13.04 -0.44
N ASP A 63 -27.19 -11.89 -0.22
CA ASP A 63 -28.53 -11.60 -0.76
C ASP A 63 -28.54 -11.55 -2.31
N LYS A 64 -27.41 -11.20 -2.93
CA LYS A 64 -27.24 -11.18 -4.39
C LYS A 64 -26.78 -12.51 -4.99
N ASN A 65 -26.07 -13.34 -4.22
CA ASN A 65 -25.39 -14.56 -4.69
C ASN A 65 -25.53 -15.69 -3.66
N GLU A 66 -26.77 -16.04 -3.27
CA GLU A 66 -27.06 -16.96 -2.16
C GLU A 66 -26.42 -18.34 -2.39
N GLN A 67 -26.49 -18.87 -3.62
CA GLN A 67 -25.94 -20.17 -3.95
C GLN A 67 -24.41 -20.18 -3.78
N GLU A 68 -23.73 -19.22 -4.41
CA GLU A 68 -22.26 -19.11 -4.39
C GLU A 68 -21.75 -18.77 -2.99
N PHE A 69 -22.45 -17.94 -2.25
CA PHE A 69 -22.13 -17.61 -0.86
C PHE A 69 -22.15 -18.85 0.05
N ASN A 70 -23.12 -19.74 -0.19
CA ASN A 70 -23.19 -21.02 0.51
C ASN A 70 -22.13 -22.05 0.08
N GLU A 71 -21.41 -21.80 -1.01
CA GLU A 71 -20.33 -22.65 -1.53
C GLU A 71 -18.93 -22.14 -1.19
N ILE A 72 -18.81 -21.08 -0.35
CA ILE A 72 -17.53 -20.56 0.11
C ILE A 72 -16.74 -21.64 0.85
N GLN A 73 -15.50 -21.88 0.42
CA GLN A 73 -14.60 -22.89 0.97
C GLN A 73 -13.33 -22.33 1.60
N ALA A 74 -13.01 -21.05 1.38
CA ALA A 74 -11.86 -20.39 1.98
C ALA A 74 -12.12 -18.88 2.11
N VAL A 75 -11.53 -18.26 3.14
CA VAL A 75 -11.58 -16.80 3.37
C VAL A 75 -10.16 -16.27 3.46
N GLY A 76 -9.88 -15.20 2.71
CA GLY A 76 -8.61 -14.45 2.75
C GLY A 76 -8.80 -12.99 3.08
N PHE A 77 -7.72 -12.39 3.57
CA PHE A 77 -7.71 -11.00 4.01
C PHE A 77 -6.62 -10.18 3.35
N SER A 78 -6.97 -8.95 3.08
CA SER A 78 -6.11 -7.81 2.79
C SER A 78 -6.51 -6.66 3.72
N GLY A 79 -5.60 -5.76 4.06
CA GLY A 79 -6.01 -4.57 4.79
C GLY A 79 -4.93 -3.50 4.92
N GLN A 80 -5.38 -2.29 5.30
CA GLN A 80 -4.51 -1.14 5.53
C GLN A 80 -3.44 -1.46 6.57
N MET A 81 -2.21 -1.05 6.26
CA MET A 81 -1.02 -1.37 7.05
C MET A 81 -0.71 -0.31 8.10
N HIS A 82 0.27 -0.60 8.97
CA HIS A 82 0.91 0.30 9.94
C HIS A 82 0.08 0.69 11.16
N GLY A 83 -1.24 0.88 11.02
CA GLY A 83 -2.14 1.25 12.11
C GLY A 83 -2.25 0.15 13.18
N ILE A 84 -2.67 0.52 14.40
CA ILE A 84 -2.76 -0.40 15.54
C ILE A 84 -4.15 -0.44 16.17
N VAL A 85 -4.55 -1.64 16.58
CA VAL A 85 -5.68 -1.92 17.46
C VAL A 85 -5.10 -2.49 18.75
N VAL A 86 -5.20 -1.74 19.85
CA VAL A 86 -4.81 -2.24 21.18
C VAL A 86 -6.04 -2.84 21.84
N ALA A 87 -5.97 -4.12 22.18
CA ALA A 87 -7.08 -4.87 22.74
C ALA A 87 -6.67 -5.61 24.03
N ASP A 88 -7.65 -6.00 24.84
CA ASP A 88 -7.43 -6.85 26.01
C ASP A 88 -7.19 -8.32 25.61
N CYS A 89 -7.01 -9.20 26.59
CA CYS A 89 -6.78 -10.63 26.37
C CYS A 89 -7.97 -11.36 25.70
N GLU A 90 -9.16 -10.77 25.71
CA GLU A 90 -10.35 -11.29 25.06
C GLU A 90 -10.54 -10.70 23.63
N GLY A 91 -9.64 -9.82 23.22
CA GLY A 91 -9.67 -9.15 21.91
C GLY A 91 -10.61 -7.95 21.84
N LYS A 92 -11.10 -7.43 22.96
CA LYS A 92 -11.92 -6.24 23.01
C LYS A 92 -11.05 -4.98 22.88
N PRO A 93 -11.31 -4.10 21.89
CA PRO A 93 -10.55 -2.87 21.73
C PRO A 93 -10.64 -1.99 22.99
N LEU A 94 -9.49 -1.53 23.46
CA LEU A 94 -9.38 -0.66 24.64
C LEU A 94 -9.56 0.82 24.29
N ARG A 95 -9.39 1.15 23.02
CA ARG A 95 -9.56 2.48 22.45
C ARG A 95 -9.79 2.41 20.92
N PRO A 96 -10.16 3.51 20.26
CA PRO A 96 -10.13 3.57 18.79
C PRO A 96 -8.75 3.25 18.24
N ALA A 97 -8.69 2.58 17.09
CA ALA A 97 -7.45 2.28 16.38
C ALA A 97 -6.73 3.57 15.98
N ILE A 98 -5.41 3.61 16.11
CA ILE A 98 -4.57 4.68 15.56
C ILE A 98 -4.18 4.27 14.15
N LEU A 99 -4.45 5.12 13.16
CA LEU A 99 -4.25 4.79 11.75
C LEU A 99 -2.87 5.26 11.23
N TRP A 100 -2.48 4.74 10.07
CA TRP A 100 -1.23 5.12 9.39
C TRP A 100 -1.14 6.60 9.00
N LEU A 101 -2.28 7.31 8.90
CA LEU A 101 -2.38 8.75 8.64
C LEU A 101 -2.06 9.61 9.86
N ASP A 102 -2.02 9.01 11.06
CA ASP A 102 -1.88 9.72 12.32
C ASP A 102 -0.51 10.37 12.47
N GLN A 103 -0.50 11.60 12.96
CA GLN A 103 0.70 12.43 13.11
C GLN A 103 1.01 12.79 14.57
N ARG A 104 0.23 12.26 15.55
CA ARG A 104 0.38 12.62 16.97
C ARG A 104 1.74 12.26 17.56
N SER A 105 2.36 11.19 17.08
CA SER A 105 3.59 10.59 17.61
C SER A 105 4.89 11.21 17.07
N ARG A 106 4.89 12.51 16.70
CA ARG A 106 6.08 13.19 16.13
C ARG A 106 7.24 13.27 17.13
N LYS A 107 6.95 13.59 18.40
CA LYS A 107 7.96 13.69 19.45
C LYS A 107 8.57 12.33 19.78
N GLU A 108 7.75 11.30 19.82
CA GLU A 108 8.18 9.93 20.07
C GLU A 108 9.03 9.42 18.91
N LEU A 109 8.70 9.79 17.67
CA LEU A 109 9.52 9.49 16.50
C LEU A 109 10.90 10.18 16.58
N GLU A 110 10.96 11.45 17.01
CA GLU A 110 12.23 12.14 17.27
C GLU A 110 13.04 11.44 18.36
N SER A 111 12.41 11.00 19.43
CA SER A 111 13.03 10.21 20.51
C SER A 111 13.58 8.89 19.98
N ILE A 112 12.81 8.13 19.20
CA ILE A 112 13.27 6.89 18.54
C ILE A 112 14.51 7.16 17.68
N ASN A 113 14.47 8.18 16.82
CA ASN A 113 15.56 8.53 15.93
C ASN A 113 16.83 9.04 16.67
N SER A 114 16.69 9.51 17.90
CA SER A 114 17.83 9.89 18.76
C SER A 114 18.56 8.69 19.40
N VAL A 115 17.86 7.55 19.49
CA VAL A 115 18.35 6.31 20.15
C VAL A 115 18.78 5.24 19.14
N LEU A 116 18.10 5.16 17.99
CA LEU A 116 18.39 4.24 16.90
C LEU A 116 18.96 5.00 15.72
N ASP A 117 20.16 4.62 15.26
CA ASP A 117 20.72 5.16 14.03
C ASP A 117 20.16 4.45 12.78
N PHE A 118 20.40 5.02 11.60
CA PHE A 118 19.91 4.47 10.33
C PHE A 118 20.47 3.08 10.01
N ARG A 119 21.66 2.76 10.50
CA ARG A 119 22.27 1.46 10.30
C ARG A 119 21.52 0.40 11.13
N GLU A 120 21.26 0.67 12.41
CA GLU A 120 20.53 -0.23 13.30
C GLU A 120 19.11 -0.46 12.77
N MET A 121 18.41 0.61 12.34
CA MET A 121 17.08 0.51 11.71
C MET A 121 17.13 -0.31 10.41
N GLY A 122 18.09 -0.06 9.55
CA GLY A 122 18.27 -0.77 8.29
C GLY A 122 18.61 -2.25 8.48
N GLU A 123 19.47 -2.59 9.45
CA GLU A 123 19.84 -3.97 9.72
C GLU A 123 18.72 -4.80 10.36
N ILE A 124 17.78 -4.18 11.07
CA ILE A 124 16.67 -4.87 11.76
C ILE A 124 15.37 -4.74 10.95
N PHE A 125 14.88 -3.52 10.78
CA PHE A 125 13.57 -3.27 10.19
C PHE A 125 13.57 -3.24 8.66
N ARG A 126 14.76 -3.07 8.03
CA ARG A 126 14.91 -2.76 6.59
C ARG A 126 14.19 -1.47 6.20
N ASN A 127 13.96 -0.60 7.15
CA ASN A 127 13.06 0.53 7.06
C ASN A 127 13.39 1.57 8.15
N ARG A 128 12.87 2.79 8.01
CA ARG A 128 12.82 3.78 9.10
C ARG A 128 11.41 3.87 9.65
N ALA A 129 11.30 4.25 10.91
CA ALA A 129 10.00 4.54 11.51
C ALA A 129 9.42 5.86 10.97
N PHE A 130 8.09 5.93 10.90
CA PHE A 130 7.33 7.14 10.56
C PHE A 130 6.18 7.32 11.54
N THR A 131 5.66 8.53 11.66
CA THR A 131 4.36 8.76 12.33
C THR A 131 3.29 7.89 11.71
N GLY A 132 2.34 7.43 12.51
CA GLY A 132 1.31 6.48 12.06
C GLY A 132 1.77 5.02 11.96
N PHE A 133 3.07 4.72 12.12
CA PHE A 133 3.52 3.33 12.31
C PHE A 133 3.26 2.88 13.76
N ALA A 134 3.17 1.57 13.94
CA ALA A 134 2.90 0.98 15.25
C ALA A 134 3.92 1.41 16.31
N PHE A 135 5.22 1.45 16.00
CA PHE A 135 6.26 1.77 16.97
C PHE A 135 6.10 3.17 17.58
N PRO A 136 6.10 4.28 16.83
CA PRO A 136 5.87 5.60 17.42
C PRO A 136 4.51 5.73 18.10
N SER A 137 3.47 5.06 17.57
CA SER A 137 2.14 5.08 18.18
C SER A 137 2.10 4.38 19.54
N LEU A 138 2.81 3.25 19.70
CA LEU A 138 2.95 2.56 20.99
C LEU A 138 3.77 3.37 21.98
N MET A 139 4.82 4.08 21.52
CA MET A 139 5.58 4.99 22.36
C MET A 139 4.71 6.16 22.85
N TRP A 140 3.86 6.69 21.97
CA TRP A 140 2.90 7.73 22.35
C TRP A 140 1.90 7.22 23.41
N LEU A 141 1.35 6.02 23.23
CA LEU A 141 0.47 5.40 24.23
C LEU A 141 1.18 5.20 25.56
N LYS A 142 2.44 4.81 25.55
CA LYS A 142 3.24 4.64 26.76
C LYS A 142 3.36 5.95 27.58
N GLU A 143 3.47 7.09 26.92
CA GLU A 143 3.63 8.38 27.58
C GLU A 143 2.29 9.03 27.94
N HIS A 144 1.28 8.92 27.08
CA HIS A 144 0.04 9.70 27.17
C HIS A 144 -1.18 8.90 27.65
N GLU A 145 -1.21 7.58 27.38
CA GLU A 145 -2.29 6.68 27.79
C GLU A 145 -1.72 5.38 28.41
N PRO A 146 -0.84 5.45 29.44
CA PRO A 146 -0.16 4.26 29.97
C PRO A 146 -1.13 3.19 30.52
N GLU A 147 -2.31 3.59 30.96
CA GLU A 147 -3.36 2.67 31.43
C GLU A 147 -3.91 1.79 30.31
N VAL A 148 -3.84 2.22 29.06
CA VAL A 148 -4.22 1.41 27.89
C VAL A 148 -3.20 0.29 27.71
N LEU A 149 -1.89 0.59 27.74
CA LEU A 149 -0.85 -0.44 27.65
C LEU A 149 -0.83 -1.39 28.82
N LEU A 150 -1.13 -0.92 30.03
CA LEU A 150 -1.23 -1.78 31.22
C LEU A 150 -2.37 -2.80 31.14
N LYS A 151 -3.42 -2.51 30.39
CA LYS A 151 -4.57 -3.41 30.18
C LYS A 151 -4.46 -4.20 28.89
N ALA A 152 -3.48 -3.86 28.03
CA ALA A 152 -3.31 -4.50 26.73
C ALA A 152 -2.96 -5.98 26.91
N GLY A 153 -3.72 -6.83 26.25
CA GLY A 153 -3.40 -8.25 26.07
C GLY A 153 -2.77 -8.51 24.72
N VAL A 154 -3.07 -7.66 23.71
CA VAL A 154 -2.56 -7.82 22.36
C VAL A 154 -2.58 -6.51 21.59
N VAL A 155 -1.62 -6.35 20.67
CA VAL A 155 -1.62 -5.32 19.62
C VAL A 155 -1.82 -6.01 18.27
N LEU A 156 -2.92 -5.68 17.59
CA LEU A 156 -3.29 -6.21 16.27
C LEU A 156 -3.18 -5.12 15.21
N MET A 157 -2.99 -5.54 13.96
CA MET A 157 -3.19 -4.67 12.80
C MET A 157 -4.69 -4.63 12.42
N PRO A 158 -5.15 -3.64 11.64
CA PRO A 158 -6.57 -3.48 11.36
C PRO A 158 -7.26 -4.74 10.80
N LYS A 159 -6.66 -5.42 9.80
CA LYS A 159 -7.25 -6.66 9.25
C LYS A 159 -7.25 -7.81 10.23
N ASP A 160 -6.25 -7.87 11.13
CA ASP A 160 -6.14 -8.94 12.13
C ASP A 160 -7.32 -8.89 13.10
N TYR A 161 -7.81 -7.70 13.40
CA TYR A 161 -9.01 -7.55 14.21
C TYR A 161 -10.24 -8.17 13.53
N ILE A 162 -10.46 -7.95 12.23
CA ILE A 162 -11.59 -8.57 11.51
C ILE A 162 -11.41 -10.08 11.40
N ARG A 163 -10.19 -10.55 11.14
CA ARG A 163 -9.88 -11.99 11.13
C ARG A 163 -10.13 -12.61 12.52
N PHE A 164 -9.71 -11.96 13.61
CA PHE A 164 -10.01 -12.38 14.98
C PHE A 164 -11.53 -12.51 15.21
N ARG A 165 -12.33 -11.53 14.78
CA ARG A 165 -13.80 -11.58 14.89
C ARG A 165 -14.40 -12.81 14.17
N MET A 166 -13.73 -13.31 13.14
CA MET A 166 -14.20 -14.51 12.41
C MET A 166 -13.70 -15.81 13.04
N THR A 167 -12.48 -15.82 13.58
CA THR A 167 -11.78 -17.06 13.98
C THR A 167 -11.55 -17.24 15.46
N GLY A 168 -11.64 -16.16 16.25
CA GLY A 168 -11.24 -16.15 17.66
C GLY A 168 -9.72 -16.16 17.88
N ASN A 169 -8.89 -16.09 16.84
CA ASN A 169 -7.44 -16.19 16.93
C ASN A 169 -6.76 -14.81 16.97
N LEU A 170 -6.17 -14.48 18.13
CA LEU A 170 -5.38 -13.26 18.37
C LEU A 170 -3.94 -13.46 17.88
N ALA A 171 -3.70 -13.20 16.60
CA ALA A 171 -2.40 -13.37 15.97
C ALA A 171 -2.22 -12.33 14.86
N SER A 172 -1.03 -12.24 14.25
CA SER A 172 -0.74 -11.38 13.09
C SER A 172 -0.03 -12.16 12.00
N ASP A 173 0.22 -11.51 10.85
CA ASP A 173 1.03 -12.06 9.78
C ASP A 173 2.32 -11.24 9.59
N VAL A 174 3.30 -11.87 8.93
CA VAL A 174 4.64 -11.28 8.72
C VAL A 174 4.63 -9.99 7.90
N THR A 175 3.66 -9.81 6.99
CA THR A 175 3.61 -8.62 6.14
C THR A 175 3.24 -7.39 6.95
N ASP A 176 2.19 -7.47 7.76
CA ASP A 176 1.77 -6.41 8.66
C ASP A 176 2.75 -6.21 9.82
N ALA A 177 3.26 -7.30 10.41
CA ALA A 177 4.26 -7.20 11.47
C ALA A 177 5.53 -6.47 11.00
N SER A 178 6.03 -6.75 9.79
CA SER A 178 7.18 -6.03 9.22
C SER A 178 6.94 -4.54 8.98
N ALA A 179 5.67 -4.14 8.85
CA ALA A 179 5.27 -2.75 8.66
C ALA A 179 5.15 -1.94 9.96
N THR A 180 5.43 -2.55 11.11
CA THR A 180 5.33 -1.91 12.44
C THR A 180 6.54 -1.07 12.82
N ALA A 181 7.72 -1.29 12.21
CA ALA A 181 9.05 -0.86 12.65
C ALA A 181 9.45 -1.43 14.03
N LEU A 182 8.91 -2.61 14.40
CA LEU A 182 9.24 -3.40 15.60
C LEU A 182 9.52 -4.87 15.26
N PHE A 183 9.70 -5.19 13.98
CA PHE A 183 9.88 -6.54 13.47
C PHE A 183 11.23 -6.69 12.77
N ASP A 184 11.98 -7.73 13.06
CA ASP A 184 13.19 -8.08 12.31
C ASP A 184 12.78 -8.71 10.98
N THR A 185 12.74 -7.87 9.95
CA THR A 185 12.21 -8.24 8.63
C THR A 185 12.96 -9.43 8.02
N ALA A 186 14.28 -9.52 8.23
CA ALA A 186 15.07 -10.62 7.68
C ALA A 186 14.88 -11.93 8.45
N LYS A 187 14.70 -11.87 9.77
CA LYS A 187 14.42 -13.04 10.60
C LYS A 187 12.95 -13.45 10.59
N ARG A 188 12.06 -12.55 10.14
CA ARG A 188 10.60 -12.72 10.15
C ARG A 188 10.08 -12.99 11.57
N ASP A 189 10.56 -12.19 12.53
CA ASP A 189 10.20 -12.29 13.94
C ASP A 189 10.22 -10.91 14.61
N TRP A 190 9.52 -10.78 15.74
CA TRP A 190 9.52 -9.52 16.50
C TRP A 190 10.91 -9.14 16.97
N ALA A 191 11.25 -7.87 16.89
CA ALA A 191 12.54 -7.32 17.32
C ALA A 191 12.54 -7.12 18.86
N PHE A 192 12.40 -8.19 19.64
CA PHE A 192 12.28 -8.13 21.10
C PHE A 192 13.41 -7.37 21.79
N GLY A 193 14.62 -7.37 21.20
CA GLY A 193 15.72 -6.54 21.70
C GLY A 193 15.42 -5.04 21.65
N ILE A 194 14.74 -4.58 20.59
CA ILE A 194 14.30 -3.19 20.45
C ILE A 194 13.08 -2.92 21.30
N ILE A 195 12.10 -3.82 21.31
CA ILE A 195 10.88 -3.73 22.12
C ILE A 195 11.27 -3.51 23.60
N LYS A 196 12.17 -4.33 24.12
CA LYS A 196 12.71 -4.22 25.47
C LYS A 196 13.54 -2.95 25.68
N LYS A 197 14.38 -2.56 24.72
CA LYS A 197 15.21 -1.33 24.80
C LYS A 197 14.35 -0.09 25.00
N PHE A 198 13.15 -0.06 24.42
CA PHE A 198 12.18 1.04 24.57
C PHE A 198 11.16 0.82 25.68
N GLY A 199 11.28 -0.27 26.43
CA GLY A 199 10.43 -0.59 27.59
C GLY A 199 8.95 -0.76 27.21
N LEU A 200 8.69 -1.34 26.05
CA LEU A 200 7.38 -1.82 25.65
C LEU A 200 7.17 -3.23 26.21
N PRO A 201 5.94 -3.61 26.62
CA PRO A 201 5.66 -4.96 27.13
C PRO A 201 5.78 -5.99 25.99
N GLU A 202 6.61 -7.01 26.17
CA GLU A 202 6.85 -8.02 25.13
C GLU A 202 5.61 -8.91 24.89
N GLU A 203 4.80 -9.12 25.92
CA GLU A 203 3.63 -10.00 25.93
C GLU A 203 2.46 -9.53 25.07
N ILE A 204 2.42 -8.25 24.68
CA ILE A 204 1.33 -7.73 23.82
C ILE A 204 1.56 -8.00 22.33
N PHE A 205 2.76 -8.45 21.93
CA PHE A 205 3.07 -8.74 20.53
C PHE A 205 2.61 -10.17 20.19
N PRO A 206 1.64 -10.33 19.28
CA PRO A 206 1.02 -11.61 19.02
C PRO A 206 1.95 -12.56 18.26
N VAL A 207 1.61 -13.85 18.26
CA VAL A 207 2.24 -14.82 17.35
C VAL A 207 2.07 -14.32 15.91
N CYS A 208 3.17 -14.38 15.15
CA CYS A 208 3.22 -13.96 13.75
C CYS A 208 3.44 -15.17 12.85
N LYS A 209 2.69 -15.28 11.75
CA LYS A 209 2.69 -16.42 10.83
C LYS A 209 2.78 -15.97 9.38
N GLU A 210 3.03 -16.90 8.47
CA GLU A 210 3.02 -16.62 7.04
C GLU A 210 1.59 -16.39 6.53
N SER A 211 1.44 -15.49 5.56
CA SER A 211 0.14 -14.99 5.08
C SER A 211 -0.81 -16.08 4.57
N MET A 212 -0.27 -17.14 3.99
CA MET A 212 -1.06 -18.26 3.45
C MET A 212 -1.39 -19.35 4.47
N GLU A 213 -0.77 -19.34 5.66
CA GLU A 213 -1.11 -20.31 6.70
C GLU A 213 -2.57 -20.13 7.14
N VAL A 214 -3.21 -21.23 7.53
CA VAL A 214 -4.58 -21.18 8.06
C VAL A 214 -4.53 -20.67 9.50
N ALA A 215 -5.16 -19.53 9.73
CA ALA A 215 -5.26 -18.88 11.04
C ALA A 215 -6.31 -19.51 11.96
N GLY A 216 -7.26 -20.22 11.39
CA GLY A 216 -8.38 -20.84 12.09
C GLY A 216 -9.55 -21.10 11.14
N THR A 217 -10.72 -21.29 11.69
CA THR A 217 -11.96 -21.49 10.93
C THR A 217 -13.02 -20.50 11.38
N VAL A 218 -13.97 -20.24 10.51
CA VAL A 218 -15.19 -19.48 10.85
C VAL A 218 -15.84 -20.11 12.06
N THR A 219 -16.01 -19.31 13.14
CA THR A 219 -16.62 -19.77 14.40
C THR A 219 -18.14 -19.77 14.28
N ARG A 220 -18.80 -20.46 15.21
CA ARG A 220 -20.25 -20.44 15.36
C ARG A 220 -20.76 -19.00 15.57
N GLN A 221 -20.08 -18.19 16.38
CA GLN A 221 -20.47 -16.79 16.57
C GLN A 221 -20.43 -16.00 15.27
N CYS A 222 -19.36 -16.14 14.48
CA CYS A 222 -19.27 -15.51 13.16
C CYS A 222 -20.37 -16.00 12.22
N HIS A 223 -20.68 -17.31 12.22
CA HIS A 223 -21.81 -17.85 11.45
C HIS A 223 -23.13 -17.14 11.83
N GLU A 224 -23.43 -17.02 13.12
CA GLU A 224 -24.64 -16.35 13.60
C GLU A 224 -24.70 -14.86 13.24
N GLU A 225 -23.54 -14.17 13.21
CA GLU A 225 -23.44 -12.74 12.89
C GLU A 225 -23.40 -12.41 11.39
N CYS A 226 -22.75 -13.26 10.56
CA CYS A 226 -22.45 -12.96 9.14
C CYS A 226 -23.11 -13.91 8.15
N GLY A 227 -23.61 -15.07 8.61
CA GLY A 227 -24.16 -16.12 7.75
C GLY A 227 -23.14 -16.99 7.02
N LEU A 228 -21.85 -16.77 7.22
CA LEU A 228 -20.80 -17.68 6.72
C LEU A 228 -20.92 -19.05 7.40
N LYS A 229 -20.73 -20.14 6.66
CA LYS A 229 -20.76 -21.49 7.26
C LYS A 229 -19.68 -21.65 8.31
N GLU A 230 -20.01 -22.21 9.47
CA GLU A 230 -19.04 -22.62 10.48
C GLU A 230 -18.05 -23.63 9.91
N GLY A 231 -16.79 -23.50 10.30
CA GLY A 231 -15.72 -24.42 9.89
C GLY A 231 -15.01 -24.05 8.58
N ILE A 232 -15.42 -23.02 7.84
CA ILE A 232 -14.68 -22.55 6.65
C ILE A 232 -13.29 -22.10 7.09
N PRO A 233 -12.18 -22.60 6.47
CA PRO A 233 -10.83 -22.18 6.79
C PRO A 233 -10.60 -20.71 6.41
N VAL A 234 -9.86 -20.00 7.28
CA VAL A 234 -9.50 -18.58 7.14
C VAL A 234 -7.98 -18.49 7.19
N VAL A 235 -7.34 -17.91 6.18
CA VAL A 235 -5.89 -17.69 6.18
C VAL A 235 -5.54 -16.39 6.92
N TYR A 236 -4.24 -16.24 7.30
CA TYR A 236 -3.77 -15.01 7.96
C TYR A 236 -3.98 -13.78 7.10
N GLY A 237 -3.82 -13.90 5.78
CA GLY A 237 -3.90 -12.78 4.85
C GLY A 237 -2.66 -11.90 4.89
N SER A 238 -2.72 -10.73 4.26
CA SER A 238 -1.58 -9.83 4.15
C SER A 238 -1.98 -8.35 4.20
N GLY A 239 -1.00 -7.47 4.39
CA GLY A 239 -1.18 -6.05 4.14
C GLY A 239 -1.62 -5.78 2.70
N ASP A 240 -2.34 -4.68 2.49
CA ASP A 240 -2.96 -4.33 1.19
C ASP A 240 -1.95 -4.24 0.04
N GLN A 241 -0.73 -3.73 0.29
CA GLN A 241 0.32 -3.62 -0.73
C GLN A 241 0.76 -5.00 -1.25
N MET A 242 0.88 -5.99 -0.37
CA MET A 242 1.29 -7.36 -0.73
C MET A 242 0.16 -8.12 -1.41
N ALA A 243 -1.08 -7.96 -0.94
CA ALA A 243 -2.25 -8.50 -1.62
C ALA A 243 -2.40 -7.89 -3.02
N GLN A 244 -2.25 -6.56 -3.14
CA GLN A 244 -2.28 -5.86 -4.42
C GLN A 244 -1.16 -6.35 -5.36
N SER A 245 0.03 -6.64 -4.83
CA SER A 245 1.14 -7.21 -5.62
C SER A 245 0.72 -8.52 -6.29
N ILE A 246 0.13 -9.44 -5.53
CA ILE A 246 -0.36 -10.72 -6.04
C ILE A 246 -1.51 -10.51 -7.04
N GLY A 247 -2.48 -9.65 -6.71
CA GLY A 247 -3.62 -9.34 -7.58
C GLY A 247 -3.26 -8.60 -8.87
N ASN A 248 -2.07 -7.98 -8.94
CA ASN A 248 -1.47 -7.43 -10.16
C ASN A 248 -0.56 -8.43 -10.90
N GLY A 249 -0.40 -9.65 -10.38
CA GLY A 249 0.48 -10.66 -10.97
C GLY A 249 1.97 -10.42 -10.73
N VAL A 250 2.33 -9.54 -9.77
CA VAL A 250 3.72 -9.20 -9.45
C VAL A 250 4.20 -10.02 -8.25
N PHE A 251 4.82 -11.14 -8.53
CA PHE A 251 5.40 -12.08 -7.56
C PHE A 251 6.72 -12.70 -8.06
N ARG A 252 7.36 -12.05 -9.05
CA ARG A 252 8.65 -12.44 -9.65
C ARG A 252 9.58 -11.25 -9.75
N GLU A 253 10.89 -11.53 -9.71
CA GLU A 253 11.91 -10.51 -9.98
C GLU A 253 11.78 -10.01 -11.43
N GLY A 254 12.00 -8.72 -11.63
CA GLY A 254 11.86 -8.05 -12.93
C GLY A 254 10.52 -7.35 -13.15
N GLU A 255 9.49 -7.69 -12.39
CA GLU A 255 8.17 -7.04 -12.44
C GLU A 255 8.03 -6.04 -11.31
N VAL A 256 7.53 -4.83 -11.62
CA VAL A 256 7.29 -3.76 -10.65
C VAL A 256 5.91 -3.18 -10.82
N ILE A 257 5.31 -2.71 -9.73
CA ILE A 257 4.05 -1.97 -9.78
C ILE A 257 4.36 -0.48 -9.74
N SER A 258 3.71 0.29 -10.62
CA SER A 258 3.60 1.74 -10.56
C SER A 258 2.17 2.11 -10.21
N ASN A 259 1.93 2.49 -8.96
CA ASN A 259 0.61 2.91 -8.50
C ASN A 259 0.55 4.44 -8.42
N ILE A 260 -0.32 5.06 -9.23
CA ILE A 260 -0.59 6.50 -9.20
C ILE A 260 -2.01 6.71 -8.67
N GLY A 261 -2.12 6.81 -7.34
CA GLY A 261 -3.31 7.25 -6.63
C GLY A 261 -3.18 8.72 -6.20
N THR A 262 -3.70 9.09 -5.04
CA THR A 262 -3.48 10.42 -4.42
C THR A 262 -1.98 10.68 -4.25
N GLY A 263 -1.28 9.78 -3.55
CA GLY A 263 0.17 9.63 -3.60
C GLY A 263 0.58 8.68 -4.72
N GLY A 264 1.88 8.38 -4.84
CA GLY A 264 2.41 7.42 -5.79
C GLY A 264 3.34 6.42 -5.13
N GLN A 265 3.46 5.25 -5.73
CA GLN A 265 4.34 4.20 -5.24
C GLN A 265 4.93 3.43 -6.41
N ILE A 266 6.19 3.06 -6.26
CA ILE A 266 6.83 2.01 -7.04
C ILE A 266 7.17 0.87 -6.09
N SER A 267 6.75 -0.34 -6.40
CA SER A 267 7.05 -1.53 -5.59
C SER A 267 7.56 -2.67 -6.44
N ALA A 268 8.46 -3.47 -5.90
CA ALA A 268 9.03 -4.64 -6.55
C ALA A 268 9.09 -5.83 -5.60
N TYR A 269 8.83 -7.03 -6.15
CA TYR A 269 9.11 -8.29 -5.49
C TYR A 269 10.62 -8.56 -5.48
N ILE A 270 11.16 -8.99 -4.34
CA ILE A 270 12.56 -9.39 -4.18
C ILE A 270 12.68 -10.64 -3.30
N LYS A 271 13.70 -11.48 -3.58
CA LYS A 271 13.95 -12.72 -2.82
C LYS A 271 14.80 -12.52 -1.57
N GLU A 272 15.53 -11.41 -1.49
CA GLU A 272 16.40 -11.10 -0.37
C GLU A 272 15.93 -9.83 0.31
N ALA A 273 16.07 -9.74 1.63
CA ALA A 273 15.72 -8.56 2.43
C ALA A 273 16.72 -7.40 2.19
N LYS A 274 16.86 -6.96 0.93
CA LYS A 274 17.68 -5.79 0.57
C LYS A 274 17.07 -4.52 1.15
N TYR A 275 17.89 -3.54 1.45
CA TYR A 275 17.45 -2.22 1.85
C TYR A 275 18.44 -1.15 1.39
N ASP A 276 17.95 0.05 1.18
CA ASP A 276 18.77 1.23 0.92
C ASP A 276 19.43 1.73 2.22
N ARG A 277 20.76 1.93 2.21
CA ARG A 277 21.49 2.33 3.42
C ARG A 277 21.10 3.71 3.95
N GLU A 278 20.56 4.56 3.10
CA GLU A 278 20.02 5.87 3.47
C GLU A 278 18.54 5.79 3.89
N LEU A 279 17.96 4.58 3.81
CA LEU A 279 16.55 4.31 4.12
C LEU A 279 15.57 5.23 3.37
N ARG A 280 15.87 5.51 2.08
CA ARG A 280 15.00 6.27 1.17
C ARG A 280 13.85 5.44 0.64
N THR A 281 13.92 4.12 0.79
CA THR A 281 12.90 3.14 0.41
C THR A 281 12.53 2.26 1.59
N HIS A 282 11.45 1.51 1.45
CA HIS A 282 10.92 0.61 2.47
C HIS A 282 11.03 -0.84 2.01
N THR A 283 11.42 -1.75 2.90
CA THR A 283 11.40 -3.18 2.63
C THR A 283 10.61 -3.90 3.69
N PHE A 284 9.61 -4.67 3.27
CA PHE A 284 8.73 -5.47 4.14
C PHE A 284 8.72 -6.93 3.72
N CYS A 285 8.23 -7.80 4.57
CA CYS A 285 7.93 -9.17 4.20
C CYS A 285 6.86 -9.20 3.11
N HIS A 286 7.02 -10.06 2.12
CA HIS A 286 5.99 -10.34 1.12
C HIS A 286 5.05 -11.42 1.64
N ALA A 287 3.83 -11.52 1.07
CA ALA A 287 2.87 -12.58 1.38
C ALA A 287 3.30 -13.98 0.90
N LEU A 288 4.31 -14.06 0.05
CA LEU A 288 5.00 -15.30 -0.30
C LEU A 288 6.09 -15.60 0.71
N ASP A 289 6.21 -16.89 1.07
CA ASP A 289 7.23 -17.35 2.02
C ASP A 289 8.64 -16.97 1.55
N LYS A 290 9.47 -16.51 2.49
CA LYS A 290 10.87 -16.09 2.26
C LYS A 290 11.07 -15.06 1.16
N ALA A 291 10.06 -14.26 0.89
CA ALA A 291 10.09 -13.17 -0.07
C ALA A 291 9.83 -11.83 0.60
N TYR A 292 10.19 -10.76 -0.10
CA TYR A 292 10.09 -9.39 0.38
C TYR A 292 9.52 -8.48 -0.70
N THR A 293 9.01 -7.33 -0.27
CA THR A 293 8.62 -6.23 -1.15
C THR A 293 9.45 -5.01 -0.79
N ILE A 294 10.13 -4.42 -1.78
CA ILE A 294 10.72 -3.10 -1.64
C ILE A 294 9.82 -2.08 -2.32
N TYR A 295 9.60 -0.93 -1.69
CA TYR A 295 8.90 0.15 -2.34
C TYR A 295 9.42 1.55 -1.98
N GLY A 296 9.28 2.47 -2.95
CA GLY A 296 9.41 3.90 -2.75
C GLY A 296 8.06 4.57 -2.86
N ALA A 297 7.80 5.55 -2.00
CA ALA A 297 6.53 6.26 -1.92
C ALA A 297 6.72 7.75 -2.13
N THR A 298 5.82 8.36 -2.91
CA THR A 298 5.73 9.80 -3.15
C THR A 298 4.42 10.36 -2.60
N LEU A 299 4.43 11.59 -2.10
CA LEU A 299 3.26 12.17 -1.42
C LEU A 299 2.23 12.75 -2.39
N CYS A 300 2.67 13.38 -3.46
CA CYS A 300 1.81 14.17 -4.34
C CYS A 300 1.87 13.68 -5.79
N SER A 301 1.25 12.55 -6.09
CA SER A 301 1.16 12.04 -7.47
C SER A 301 -0.14 12.48 -8.16
N GLY A 302 -1.20 11.72 -8.11
CA GLY A 302 -2.50 12.14 -8.62
C GLY A 302 -3.05 13.39 -7.93
N MET A 303 -2.64 13.64 -6.68
CA MET A 303 -2.95 14.88 -5.97
C MET A 303 -2.39 16.11 -6.71
N SER A 304 -1.22 16.04 -7.31
CA SER A 304 -0.65 17.15 -8.10
C SER A 304 -1.53 17.50 -9.30
N LEU A 305 -2.01 16.47 -10.02
CA LEU A 305 -2.93 16.66 -11.13
C LEU A 305 -4.30 17.17 -10.65
N ASN A 306 -4.80 16.66 -9.54
CA ASN A 306 -6.05 17.11 -8.93
C ASN A 306 -5.96 18.57 -8.44
N TRP A 307 -4.83 18.94 -7.83
CA TRP A 307 -4.55 20.33 -7.44
C TRP A 307 -4.54 21.26 -8.66
N LEU A 308 -3.82 20.87 -9.71
CA LEU A 308 -3.78 21.65 -10.97
C LEU A 308 -5.19 21.79 -11.54
N LYS A 309 -5.96 20.71 -11.60
CA LYS A 309 -7.34 20.65 -12.10
C LYS A 309 -8.25 21.65 -11.37
N ASN A 310 -8.30 21.53 -10.04
CA ASN A 310 -9.33 22.20 -9.24
C ASN A 310 -8.92 23.59 -8.75
N LYS A 311 -7.62 23.81 -8.44
CA LYS A 311 -7.16 25.05 -7.81
C LYS A 311 -6.51 26.03 -8.79
N VAL A 312 -6.01 25.55 -9.93
CA VAL A 312 -5.28 26.41 -10.88
C VAL A 312 -6.08 26.60 -12.17
N LEU A 313 -6.60 25.53 -12.76
CA LEU A 313 -7.18 25.58 -14.10
C LEU A 313 -8.71 25.60 -14.13
N GLY A 314 -9.39 25.14 -13.08
CA GLY A 314 -10.86 25.06 -13.03
C GLY A 314 -11.44 24.12 -14.09
N ILE A 315 -10.80 22.96 -14.33
CA ILE A 315 -11.23 21.97 -15.31
C ILE A 315 -12.14 20.95 -14.63
N GLU A 316 -13.21 20.49 -15.32
CA GLU A 316 -14.23 19.65 -14.72
C GLU A 316 -13.74 18.20 -14.52
N ASP A 317 -13.05 17.61 -15.49
CA ASP A 317 -12.73 16.18 -15.50
C ASP A 317 -11.28 15.87 -15.93
N PHE A 318 -10.80 14.67 -15.55
CA PHE A 318 -9.45 14.20 -15.87
C PHE A 318 -9.28 13.76 -17.31
N ASN A 319 -10.35 13.39 -18.03
CA ASN A 319 -10.27 13.02 -19.43
C ASN A 319 -9.89 14.24 -20.28
N SER A 320 -10.49 15.40 -19.99
CA SER A 320 -10.12 16.68 -20.62
C SER A 320 -8.64 17.02 -20.39
N MET A 321 -8.11 16.76 -19.19
CA MET A 321 -6.69 16.95 -18.91
C MET A 321 -5.80 15.97 -19.70
N SER A 322 -6.22 14.72 -19.83
CA SER A 322 -5.49 13.71 -20.63
C SER A 322 -5.44 14.12 -22.09
N HIS A 323 -6.55 14.61 -22.67
CA HIS A 323 -6.57 15.13 -24.04
C HIS A 323 -5.64 16.34 -24.21
N MET A 324 -5.70 17.31 -23.30
CA MET A 324 -4.79 18.46 -23.34
C MET A 324 -3.31 18.04 -23.29
N ALA A 325 -2.95 17.09 -22.44
CA ALA A 325 -1.58 16.60 -22.35
C ALA A 325 -1.14 15.86 -23.63
N GLN A 326 -2.07 15.16 -24.29
CA GLN A 326 -1.79 14.45 -25.55
C GLN A 326 -1.45 15.38 -26.72
N GLU A 327 -1.97 16.62 -26.74
CA GLU A 327 -1.69 17.61 -27.79
C GLU A 327 -0.28 18.20 -27.71
N ILE A 328 0.44 17.98 -26.61
CA ILE A 328 1.77 18.56 -26.38
C ILE A 328 2.85 17.50 -26.60
N ASP A 329 3.91 17.88 -27.29
CA ASP A 329 5.07 17.02 -27.49
C ASP A 329 5.75 16.66 -26.16
N PRO A 330 6.36 15.47 -26.07
CA PRO A 330 7.16 15.06 -24.93
C PRO A 330 8.17 16.11 -24.51
N GLY A 331 8.33 16.28 -23.18
CA GLY A 331 9.28 17.21 -22.60
C GLY A 331 8.84 18.66 -22.54
N CYS A 332 7.60 19.00 -22.93
CA CYS A 332 6.95 20.30 -22.70
C CYS A 332 7.80 21.50 -23.08
N ARG A 333 8.68 21.39 -24.08
CA ARG A 333 9.67 22.43 -24.50
C ARG A 333 10.56 22.89 -23.33
N GLY A 334 10.94 21.96 -22.43
CA GLY A 334 11.81 22.24 -21.29
C GLY A 334 11.08 22.71 -20.01
N LEU A 335 9.75 22.74 -20.00
CA LEU A 335 9.00 22.99 -18.78
C LEU A 335 9.05 21.74 -17.87
N ILE A 336 9.53 21.91 -16.65
CA ILE A 336 9.65 20.84 -15.64
C ILE A 336 8.81 21.19 -14.42
N PHE A 337 8.15 20.20 -13.83
CA PHE A 337 7.39 20.33 -12.59
C PHE A 337 7.99 19.45 -11.50
N LEU A 338 8.29 20.04 -10.32
CA LEU A 338 8.60 19.29 -9.11
C LEU A 338 7.29 19.08 -8.32
N PRO A 339 6.86 17.82 -8.07
CA PRO A 339 5.52 17.54 -7.51
C PRO A 339 5.42 17.65 -5.99
N TYR A 340 6.36 18.27 -5.29
CA TYR A 340 6.52 18.23 -3.84
C TYR A 340 5.59 19.19 -3.08
N LEU A 341 4.29 19.21 -3.45
CA LEU A 341 3.29 20.17 -2.93
C LEU A 341 3.02 20.06 -1.42
N SER A 342 3.27 18.90 -0.80
CA SER A 342 3.07 18.65 0.64
C SER A 342 4.29 17.99 1.29
N GLY A 343 5.48 18.35 0.86
CA GLY A 343 6.69 17.62 1.21
C GLY A 343 6.92 16.43 0.28
N GLU A 344 7.97 15.65 0.55
CA GLU A 344 8.23 14.42 -0.20
C GLU A 344 8.86 13.33 0.68
N ARG A 345 8.52 12.06 0.36
CA ARG A 345 9.17 10.88 0.91
C ARG A 345 10.34 10.47 0.04
N THR A 346 10.24 9.39 -0.70
CA THR A 346 11.32 8.91 -1.60
C THR A 346 11.59 9.90 -2.73
N PRO A 347 12.84 10.30 -2.98
CA PRO A 347 14.07 9.92 -2.26
C PRO A 347 14.46 10.89 -1.14
N HIS A 348 13.76 12.02 -1.01
CA HIS A 348 14.22 13.19 -0.26
C HIS A 348 13.99 13.09 1.25
N MET A 349 12.94 12.37 1.69
CA MET A 349 12.51 12.28 3.09
C MET A 349 12.40 13.67 3.76
N ASN A 350 11.94 14.66 2.98
CA ASN A 350 11.88 16.07 3.38
C ASN A 350 10.43 16.56 3.45
N PRO A 351 9.86 16.75 4.66
CA PRO A 351 8.51 17.27 4.82
C PRO A 351 8.35 18.74 4.42
N SER A 352 9.45 19.49 4.30
CA SER A 352 9.46 20.89 3.88
C SER A 352 9.62 21.08 2.36
N ALA A 353 9.82 20.01 1.58
CA ALA A 353 9.93 20.12 0.13
C ALA A 353 8.71 20.82 -0.48
N LYS A 354 8.93 21.62 -1.54
CA LYS A 354 7.89 22.43 -2.20
C LYS A 354 7.81 22.15 -3.69
N GLY A 355 6.59 22.22 -4.22
CA GLY A 355 6.34 22.13 -5.65
C GLY A 355 6.88 23.36 -6.42
N MET A 356 7.34 23.12 -7.66
CA MET A 356 7.90 24.19 -8.50
C MET A 356 7.65 23.91 -9.98
N PHE A 357 7.30 24.95 -10.75
CA PHE A 357 7.44 24.95 -12.21
C PHE A 357 8.71 25.68 -12.60
N PHE A 358 9.55 25.05 -13.42
CA PHE A 358 10.78 25.63 -13.94
C PHE A 358 10.75 25.63 -15.47
N GLY A 359 11.22 26.74 -16.08
CA GLY A 359 11.33 26.84 -17.55
C GLY A 359 10.08 27.41 -18.24
N LEU A 360 9.22 28.15 -17.51
CA LEU A 360 8.08 28.86 -18.08
C LEU A 360 8.53 29.96 -19.06
N SER A 361 7.86 30.03 -20.20
CA SER A 361 7.98 31.10 -21.19
C SER A 361 6.60 31.50 -21.71
N LEU A 362 6.53 32.51 -22.56
CA LEU A 362 5.26 33.02 -23.10
C LEU A 362 4.53 32.04 -24.03
N CYS A 363 5.15 30.94 -24.42
CA CYS A 363 4.54 29.96 -25.36
C CYS A 363 3.82 28.81 -24.65
N GLN A 364 4.00 28.64 -23.34
CA GLN A 364 3.32 27.56 -22.60
C GLN A 364 1.95 28.03 -22.11
N ASP A 365 0.94 27.23 -22.42
CA ASP A 365 -0.42 27.37 -21.93
C ASP A 365 -0.80 26.22 -20.94
N ARG A 366 -2.08 26.15 -20.56
CA ARG A 366 -2.60 25.13 -19.64
C ARG A 366 -2.33 23.68 -20.07
N ARG A 367 -2.17 23.41 -21.37
CA ARG A 367 -1.88 22.07 -21.90
C ARG A 367 -0.47 21.64 -21.52
N TYR A 368 0.50 22.57 -21.66
CA TYR A 368 1.88 22.37 -21.22
C TYR A 368 1.98 22.14 -19.71
N LEU A 369 1.24 22.94 -18.90
CA LEU A 369 1.22 22.73 -17.45
C LEU A 369 0.68 21.36 -17.07
N THR A 370 -0.38 20.91 -17.76
CA THR A 370 -0.99 19.59 -17.51
C THR A 370 -0.01 18.46 -17.81
N ARG A 371 0.64 18.49 -18.98
CA ARG A 371 1.62 17.48 -19.35
C ARG A 371 2.84 17.52 -18.45
N ALA A 372 3.36 18.72 -18.13
CA ALA A 372 4.51 18.87 -17.23
C ALA A 372 4.24 18.29 -15.84
N VAL A 373 3.01 18.40 -15.31
CA VAL A 373 2.64 17.75 -14.03
C VAL A 373 2.67 16.22 -14.17
N MET A 374 2.13 15.64 -15.25
CA MET A 374 2.19 14.18 -15.47
C MET A 374 3.64 13.70 -15.62
N GLU A 375 4.48 14.42 -16.36
CA GLU A 375 5.89 14.11 -16.54
C GLU A 375 6.66 14.24 -15.23
N GLY A 376 6.46 15.32 -14.46
CA GLY A 376 7.12 15.58 -13.17
C GLY A 376 6.78 14.54 -12.11
N VAL A 377 5.51 14.14 -12.01
CA VAL A 377 5.08 13.02 -11.14
C VAL A 377 5.79 11.73 -11.55
N THR A 378 5.89 11.46 -12.85
CA THR A 378 6.56 10.25 -13.34
C THR A 378 8.07 10.29 -13.08
N PHE A 379 8.72 11.47 -13.14
CA PHE A 379 10.12 11.63 -12.74
C PHE A 379 10.33 11.34 -11.25
N SER A 380 9.43 11.81 -10.38
CA SER A 380 9.50 11.50 -8.95
C SER A 380 9.35 9.99 -8.66
N LEU A 381 8.47 9.30 -9.40
CA LEU A 381 8.37 7.83 -9.31
C LEU A 381 9.62 7.12 -9.85
N ARG A 382 10.27 7.67 -10.87
CA ARG A 382 11.53 7.15 -11.42
C ARG A 382 12.68 7.18 -10.40
N ASP A 383 12.69 8.12 -9.46
CA ASP A 383 13.68 8.13 -8.37
C ASP A 383 13.67 6.82 -7.58
N SER A 384 12.48 6.23 -7.35
CA SER A 384 12.35 4.92 -6.70
C SER A 384 12.96 3.80 -7.53
N LEU A 385 12.69 3.76 -8.85
CA LEU A 385 13.30 2.78 -9.75
C LEU A 385 14.82 2.92 -9.81
N THR A 386 15.34 4.14 -9.80
CA THR A 386 16.78 4.40 -9.79
C THR A 386 17.43 3.81 -8.53
N ILE A 387 16.80 3.98 -7.35
CA ILE A 387 17.29 3.36 -6.11
C ILE A 387 17.23 1.83 -6.20
N PHE A 388 16.19 1.25 -6.78
CA PHE A 388 16.10 -0.20 -6.97
C PHE A 388 17.23 -0.72 -7.87
N GLU A 389 17.51 -0.03 -8.97
CA GLU A 389 18.63 -0.35 -9.88
C GLU A 389 20.00 -0.22 -9.17
N GLU A 390 20.19 0.83 -8.33
CA GLU A 390 21.39 0.99 -7.46
C GLU A 390 21.58 -0.20 -6.50
N LEU A 391 20.49 -0.79 -6.01
CA LEU A 391 20.49 -1.99 -5.16
C LEU A 391 20.62 -3.30 -5.95
N GLY A 392 20.77 -3.24 -7.28
CA GLY A 392 20.86 -4.40 -8.16
C GLY A 392 19.55 -5.17 -8.28
N ILE A 393 18.40 -4.49 -8.13
CA ILE A 393 17.07 -5.05 -8.35
C ILE A 393 16.69 -4.84 -9.81
N GLN A 394 16.35 -5.92 -10.51
CA GLN A 394 15.94 -5.85 -11.90
C GLN A 394 14.51 -5.29 -12.01
N CYS A 395 14.30 -4.37 -12.94
CA CYS A 395 12.99 -3.78 -13.26
C CYS A 395 12.81 -3.83 -14.78
N GLU A 396 12.08 -4.81 -15.29
CA GLU A 396 11.91 -5.04 -16.73
C GLU A 396 10.55 -4.60 -17.24
N THR A 397 9.51 -4.91 -16.48
CA THR A 397 8.12 -4.62 -16.83
C THR A 397 7.43 -3.88 -15.68
N VAL A 398 6.70 -2.83 -16.00
CA VAL A 398 5.90 -2.05 -15.07
C VAL A 398 4.43 -2.40 -15.23
N ILE A 399 3.78 -2.75 -14.13
CA ILE A 399 2.34 -2.92 -14.04
C ILE A 399 1.76 -1.64 -13.46
N ALA A 400 1.07 -0.87 -14.28
CA ALA A 400 0.46 0.39 -13.87
C ALA A 400 -0.89 0.13 -13.19
N SER A 401 -1.13 0.80 -12.07
CA SER A 401 -2.38 0.74 -11.31
C SER A 401 -2.78 2.10 -10.75
N GLY A 402 -3.93 2.16 -10.08
CA GLY A 402 -4.51 3.40 -9.58
C GLY A 402 -5.06 4.32 -10.66
N GLY A 403 -5.43 5.54 -10.31
CA GLY A 403 -6.06 6.52 -11.22
C GLY A 403 -5.22 6.85 -12.46
N GLY A 404 -3.90 6.81 -12.36
CA GLY A 404 -2.99 7.05 -13.49
C GLY A 404 -3.05 6.00 -14.60
N SER A 405 -3.58 4.80 -14.33
CA SER A 405 -3.75 3.72 -15.30
C SER A 405 -4.94 3.91 -16.27
N HIS A 406 -5.76 4.93 -16.04
CA HIS A 406 -6.89 5.26 -16.94
C HIS A 406 -6.53 6.27 -18.04
N SER A 407 -5.30 6.80 -18.06
CA SER A 407 -4.85 7.79 -19.06
C SER A 407 -3.78 7.22 -19.97
N ASP A 408 -4.15 6.98 -21.23
CA ASP A 408 -3.23 6.45 -22.27
C ASP A 408 -1.96 7.30 -22.42
N VAL A 409 -2.11 8.62 -22.39
CA VAL A 409 -0.95 9.53 -22.48
C VAL A 409 -0.05 9.39 -21.24
N TRP A 410 -0.59 9.19 -20.05
CA TRP A 410 0.22 9.02 -18.85
C TRP A 410 0.92 7.66 -18.82
N LEU A 411 0.26 6.61 -19.32
CA LEU A 411 0.87 5.29 -19.48
C LEU A 411 2.05 5.32 -20.47
N GLN A 412 1.92 6.07 -21.58
CA GLN A 412 3.05 6.26 -22.51
C GLN A 412 4.17 7.09 -21.87
N ILE A 413 3.85 8.15 -21.11
CA ILE A 413 4.84 8.93 -20.35
C ILE A 413 5.59 8.01 -19.37
N GLN A 414 4.88 7.12 -18.65
CA GLN A 414 5.52 6.14 -17.76
C GLN A 414 6.47 5.21 -18.52
N ALA A 415 6.04 4.66 -19.68
CA ALA A 415 6.88 3.80 -20.50
C ALA A 415 8.17 4.50 -20.95
N ASP A 416 8.04 5.74 -21.43
CA ASP A 416 9.15 6.51 -21.95
C ASP A 416 10.11 7.01 -20.86
N VAL A 417 9.57 7.50 -19.73
CA VAL A 417 10.36 7.99 -18.60
C VAL A 417 11.08 6.86 -17.87
N PHE A 418 10.41 5.73 -17.66
CA PHE A 418 11.02 4.56 -17.00
C PHE A 418 11.91 3.76 -17.94
N ASN A 419 11.78 3.95 -19.25
CA ASN A 419 12.39 3.11 -20.28
C ASN A 419 12.07 1.62 -20.08
N LYS A 420 10.80 1.32 -19.79
CA LYS A 420 10.28 -0.01 -19.50
C LYS A 420 8.93 -0.21 -20.18
N LYS A 421 8.60 -1.46 -20.47
CA LYS A 421 7.24 -1.81 -20.91
C LYS A 421 6.24 -1.55 -19.80
N VAL A 422 5.09 -0.96 -20.13
CA VAL A 422 4.00 -0.71 -19.18
C VAL A 422 2.77 -1.50 -19.60
N LYS A 423 2.21 -2.26 -18.66
CA LYS A 423 0.97 -3.03 -18.80
C LYS A 423 -0.04 -2.57 -17.76
N VAL A 424 -1.32 -2.84 -17.99
CA VAL A 424 -2.41 -2.52 -17.05
C VAL A 424 -3.22 -3.78 -16.79
N CYS A 425 -3.47 -4.09 -15.52
CA CYS A 425 -4.35 -5.18 -15.12
C CYS A 425 -5.82 -4.82 -15.44
N GLU A 426 -6.62 -5.80 -15.88
CA GLU A 426 -8.05 -5.60 -16.17
C GLU A 426 -8.92 -5.52 -14.91
N VAL A 427 -8.51 -6.21 -13.84
CA VAL A 427 -9.26 -6.25 -12.58
C VAL A 427 -8.94 -5.00 -11.75
N ASP A 428 -9.96 -4.24 -11.36
CA ASP A 428 -9.77 -3.01 -10.58
C ASP A 428 -9.53 -3.28 -9.08
N GLU A 429 -10.10 -4.36 -8.52
CA GLU A 429 -10.00 -4.70 -7.10
C GLU A 429 -8.87 -5.71 -6.81
N GLN A 430 -7.63 -5.33 -7.15
CA GLN A 430 -6.47 -6.23 -7.08
C GLN A 430 -6.18 -6.73 -5.66
N ALA A 431 -6.41 -5.91 -4.61
CA ALA A 431 -6.19 -6.32 -3.22
C ALA A 431 -7.14 -7.44 -2.80
N CYS A 432 -8.44 -7.34 -3.16
CA CYS A 432 -9.41 -8.40 -2.95
C CYS A 432 -9.07 -9.67 -3.73
N LEU A 433 -8.66 -9.53 -5.00
CA LEU A 433 -8.24 -10.66 -5.82
C LEU A 433 -7.01 -11.34 -5.22
N GLY A 434 -6.02 -10.57 -4.76
CA GLY A 434 -4.84 -11.10 -4.06
C GLY A 434 -5.22 -11.86 -2.80
N ALA A 435 -6.16 -11.34 -2.00
CA ALA A 435 -6.68 -12.04 -0.82
C ALA A 435 -7.37 -13.36 -1.18
N CYS A 436 -8.15 -13.41 -2.27
CA CYS A 436 -8.74 -14.65 -2.78
C CYS A 436 -7.66 -15.67 -3.22
N ILE A 437 -6.65 -15.20 -3.95
CA ILE A 437 -5.55 -16.06 -4.42
C ILE A 437 -4.77 -16.64 -3.24
N LEU A 438 -4.44 -15.83 -2.22
CA LEU A 438 -3.79 -16.28 -0.98
C LEU A 438 -4.62 -17.35 -0.27
N ALA A 439 -5.92 -17.11 -0.09
CA ALA A 439 -6.80 -18.07 0.57
C ALA A 439 -6.96 -19.35 -0.22
N GLY A 440 -7.19 -19.27 -1.51
CA GLY A 440 -7.34 -20.43 -2.37
C GLY A 440 -6.08 -21.30 -2.42
N THR A 441 -4.89 -20.67 -2.40
CA THR A 441 -3.61 -21.39 -2.35
C THR A 441 -3.35 -21.96 -0.96
N GLY A 442 -3.52 -21.17 0.10
CA GLY A 442 -3.29 -21.63 1.48
C GLY A 442 -4.23 -22.75 1.92
N CYS A 443 -5.44 -22.81 1.37
CA CYS A 443 -6.42 -23.88 1.63
C CYS A 443 -6.39 -25.02 0.60
N GLY A 444 -5.43 -25.03 -0.34
CA GLY A 444 -5.24 -26.13 -1.31
C GLY A 444 -6.28 -26.21 -2.43
N ILE A 445 -7.01 -25.12 -2.70
CA ILE A 445 -7.91 -25.00 -3.85
C ILE A 445 -7.09 -24.78 -5.13
N PHE A 446 -6.00 -24.02 -5.03
CA PHE A 446 -5.01 -23.82 -6.08
C PHE A 446 -3.69 -24.49 -5.67
N ASN A 447 -2.95 -25.02 -6.65
CA ASN A 447 -1.68 -25.69 -6.38
C ASN A 447 -0.55 -24.68 -6.08
N SER A 448 -0.64 -23.47 -6.62
CA SER A 448 0.32 -22.39 -6.37
C SER A 448 -0.28 -21.01 -6.66
N ILE A 449 0.38 -19.95 -6.14
CA ILE A 449 0.07 -18.55 -6.47
C ILE A 449 0.19 -18.30 -7.97
N GLU A 450 1.22 -18.86 -8.61
CA GLU A 450 1.46 -18.71 -10.04
C GLU A 450 0.29 -19.27 -10.87
N GLU A 451 -0.20 -20.47 -10.54
CA GLU A 451 -1.35 -21.07 -11.22
C GLU A 451 -2.59 -20.16 -11.08
N ALA A 452 -2.89 -19.73 -9.86
CA ALA A 452 -4.04 -18.89 -9.60
C ALA A 452 -3.93 -17.51 -10.30
N ALA A 453 -2.75 -16.87 -10.21
CA ALA A 453 -2.53 -15.60 -10.87
C ALA A 453 -2.61 -15.72 -12.40
N HIS A 454 -2.05 -16.75 -13.01
CA HIS A 454 -2.20 -16.98 -14.46
C HIS A 454 -3.65 -17.18 -14.89
N ARG A 455 -4.50 -17.65 -14.00
CA ARG A 455 -5.93 -17.88 -14.29
C ARG A 455 -6.77 -16.62 -14.16
N PHE A 456 -6.49 -15.77 -13.16
CA PHE A 456 -7.38 -14.68 -12.76
C PHE A 456 -6.83 -13.29 -12.97
N VAL A 457 -5.50 -13.14 -13.15
CA VAL A 457 -4.89 -11.86 -13.47
C VAL A 457 -4.75 -11.76 -14.98
N SER A 458 -5.60 -10.94 -15.58
CA SER A 458 -5.54 -10.59 -17.01
C SER A 458 -5.05 -9.15 -17.18
N PHE A 459 -4.37 -8.92 -18.29
CA PHE A 459 -3.87 -7.61 -18.67
C PHE A 459 -4.60 -7.12 -19.91
N ARG A 460 -4.79 -5.80 -20.01
CA ARG A 460 -5.30 -5.17 -21.22
C ARG A 460 -4.40 -5.55 -22.42
N GLU A 461 -5.00 -5.71 -23.60
CA GLU A 461 -4.25 -6.06 -24.83
C GLU A 461 -3.17 -5.02 -25.17
N LYS A 462 -3.45 -3.75 -24.89
CA LYS A 462 -2.54 -2.65 -25.17
C LYS A 462 -1.37 -2.63 -24.20
N VAL A 463 -0.17 -2.80 -24.75
CA VAL A 463 1.12 -2.63 -24.04
C VAL A 463 1.77 -1.34 -24.51
N TYR A 464 2.28 -0.54 -23.57
CA TYR A 464 2.98 0.70 -23.88
C TYR A 464 4.49 0.41 -23.88
N GLU A 465 5.08 0.44 -25.08
CA GLU A 465 6.52 0.28 -25.27
C GLU A 465 7.22 1.65 -25.22
N PRO A 466 8.44 1.74 -24.66
CA PRO A 466 9.20 2.98 -24.66
C PRO A 466 9.60 3.39 -26.08
N ILE A 467 9.43 4.67 -26.41
CA ILE A 467 9.82 5.26 -27.70
C ILE A 467 11.23 5.81 -27.57
N PRO A 468 12.25 5.29 -28.33
CA PRO A 468 13.65 5.64 -28.11
C PRO A 468 13.96 7.14 -28.15
N GLU A 469 13.31 7.90 -29.05
CA GLU A 469 13.47 9.35 -29.15
C GLU A 469 12.99 10.07 -27.88
N HIS A 470 11.85 9.62 -27.30
CA HIS A 470 11.30 10.17 -26.07
C HIS A 470 12.17 9.79 -24.87
N VAL A 471 12.66 8.56 -24.80
CA VAL A 471 13.58 8.11 -23.74
C VAL A 471 14.81 9.01 -23.68
N GLY A 472 15.45 9.26 -24.84
CA GLY A 472 16.64 10.13 -24.90
C GLY A 472 16.38 11.58 -24.48
N LEU A 473 15.18 12.08 -24.71
CA LEU A 473 14.72 13.40 -24.28
C LEU A 473 14.49 13.41 -22.75
N TYR A 474 13.72 12.44 -22.24
CA TYR A 474 13.38 12.37 -20.81
C TYR A 474 14.60 12.07 -19.93
N GLU A 475 15.61 11.36 -20.43
CA GLU A 475 16.89 11.22 -19.72
C GLU A 475 17.57 12.56 -19.40
N LYS A 476 17.56 13.47 -20.39
CA LYS A 476 18.13 14.82 -20.19
C LYS A 476 17.30 15.64 -19.20
N GLN A 477 15.97 15.59 -19.32
CA GLN A 477 15.08 16.32 -18.43
C GLN A 477 15.09 15.79 -17.01
N TYR A 478 15.16 14.46 -16.83
CA TYR A 478 15.26 13.83 -15.51
C TYR A 478 16.52 14.26 -14.76
N ARG A 479 17.65 14.43 -15.45
CA ARG A 479 18.87 15.00 -14.82
C ARG A 479 18.61 16.42 -14.32
N VAL A 480 18.00 17.27 -15.13
CA VAL A 480 17.64 18.64 -14.72
C VAL A 480 16.64 18.61 -13.56
N PHE A 481 15.62 17.74 -13.62
CA PHE A 481 14.63 17.56 -12.56
C PHE A 481 15.32 17.29 -11.20
N ARG A 482 16.28 16.36 -11.16
CA ARG A 482 17.04 16.04 -9.93
C ARG A 482 17.90 17.23 -9.46
N GLU A 483 18.60 17.89 -10.37
CA GLU A 483 19.44 19.06 -10.07
C GLU A 483 18.62 20.23 -9.53
N LEU A 484 17.41 20.44 -10.03
CA LEU A 484 16.50 21.51 -9.58
C LEU A 484 16.13 21.35 -8.11
N TYR A 485 15.87 20.15 -7.63
CA TYR A 485 15.62 19.92 -6.20
C TYR A 485 16.84 20.33 -5.37
N VAL A 486 18.01 19.77 -5.67
CA VAL A 486 19.25 20.03 -4.92
C VAL A 486 19.60 21.52 -4.91
N ALA A 487 19.43 22.20 -6.04
CA ALA A 487 19.74 23.63 -6.15
C ALA A 487 18.80 24.52 -5.31
N ASN A 488 17.56 24.09 -5.11
CA ASN A 488 16.50 24.87 -4.46
C ASN A 488 16.14 24.40 -3.05
N GLU A 489 16.62 23.23 -2.60
CA GLU A 489 16.29 22.65 -1.29
C GLU A 489 16.49 23.65 -0.13
N ARG A 490 17.55 24.44 -0.15
CA ARG A 490 17.85 25.47 0.86
C ARG A 490 16.79 26.56 1.00
N PHE A 491 15.87 26.69 0.04
CA PHE A 491 14.77 27.67 0.06
C PHE A 491 13.43 27.03 0.44
N MET A 492 13.38 25.72 0.61
CA MET A 492 12.20 24.96 1.00
C MET A 492 12.11 24.91 2.54
N ILE A 493 11.41 25.92 3.11
CA ILE A 493 11.28 26.12 4.55
C ILE A 493 9.86 25.78 4.99
#